data_ceeb47e853aa37baf4f3191b3c17a433
#
_entry.id   ceeb47e853aa37baf4f3191b3c17a433
#
_cell.length_a   1.000
_cell.length_b   1.000
_cell.length_c   1.000
_cell.angle_alpha   90.00
_cell.angle_beta   90.00
_cell.angle_gamma   90.00
#
_symmetry.space_group_name_H-M   'P 1'
#
loop_
_entity.id
_entity.type
_entity.pdbx_description
1 polymer ?
#
loop_
_entity_poly.entity_id
_entity_poly.type
_entity_poly.pdbx_seq_one_letter_code
_entity_poly.pdbx_strand_id
1 'polypeptide(L)'
;MTTPRIRIRLKAYDHKLLDQSAGEIVETAKRTGAKVVGPIPLPTRINKFTVLRSPHVDKKSREQFEIRTHKRLIDIFEPTPQTVDALMKLDLPAGVDVEIKAFGKEHTK
;
A
#
# COMPACT_ATOMS: atom_id res chain seq x y z
N MET A 1 -21.47 -6.26 -17.37
CA MET A 1 -21.61 -6.52 -15.94
C MET A 1 -20.25 -6.49 -15.27
N THR A 2 -20.16 -5.82 -14.15
CA THR A 2 -18.88 -5.63 -13.49
C THR A 2 -18.64 -6.70 -12.44
N THR A 3 -17.47 -7.29 -12.46
CA THR A 3 -17.10 -8.27 -11.44
C THR A 3 -16.72 -7.53 -10.16
N PRO A 4 -17.26 -7.92 -9.01
CA PRO A 4 -16.87 -7.30 -7.76
C PRO A 4 -15.38 -7.47 -7.51
N ARG A 5 -14.75 -6.42 -7.03
CA ARG A 5 -13.34 -6.50 -6.68
C ARG A 5 -12.99 -5.45 -5.63
N ILE A 6 -11.94 -5.73 -4.92
CA ILE A 6 -11.39 -4.82 -3.94
C ILE A 6 -9.99 -4.45 -4.40
N ARG A 7 -9.71 -3.18 -4.48
CA ARG A 7 -8.38 -2.68 -4.82
C ARG A 7 -7.73 -2.11 -3.58
N ILE A 8 -6.56 -2.61 -3.26
CA ILE A 8 -5.83 -2.17 -2.09
C ILE A 8 -4.53 -1.53 -2.54
N ARG A 9 -4.30 -0.30 -2.10
CA ARG A 9 -3.05 0.39 -2.35
C ARG A 9 -2.30 0.49 -1.06
N LEU A 10 -1.05 0.12 -1.08
CA LEU A 10 -0.18 0.20 0.07
C LEU A 10 0.94 1.18 -0.23
N LYS A 11 1.28 2.00 0.74
CA LYS A 11 2.38 2.94 0.63
C LYS A 11 3.23 2.84 1.88
N ALA A 12 4.51 2.87 1.72
CA ALA A 12 5.42 2.92 2.87
C ALA A 12 6.77 3.45 2.41
N TYR A 13 7.52 3.96 3.36
CA TYR A 13 8.89 4.39 3.08
C TYR A 13 9.84 3.20 3.10
N ASP A 14 9.50 2.17 3.87
CA ASP A 14 10.34 0.98 3.97
C ASP A 14 9.79 -0.11 3.05
N HIS A 15 10.53 -0.45 2.01
CA HIS A 15 10.06 -1.42 1.04
C HIS A 15 9.94 -2.84 1.62
N LYS A 16 10.75 -3.19 2.60
CA LYS A 16 10.67 -4.52 3.20
C LYS A 16 9.39 -4.67 4.00
N LEU A 17 9.05 -3.65 4.76
CA LEU A 17 7.83 -3.63 5.53
C LEU A 17 6.63 -3.67 4.61
N LEU A 18 6.71 -2.94 3.51
CA LEU A 18 5.65 -2.89 2.53
C LEU A 18 5.42 -4.26 1.89
N ASP A 19 6.49 -4.93 1.50
CA ASP A 19 6.39 -6.25 0.88
C ASP A 19 5.85 -7.29 1.85
N GLN A 20 6.24 -7.20 3.10
CA GLN A 20 5.73 -8.08 4.14
C GLN A 20 4.22 -7.90 4.31
N SER A 21 3.78 -6.65 4.38
CA SER A 21 2.37 -6.33 4.54
C SER A 21 1.56 -6.79 3.33
N ALA A 22 2.10 -6.58 2.13
CA ALA A 22 1.44 -7.02 0.91
C ALA A 22 1.29 -8.54 0.90
N GLY A 23 2.32 -9.25 1.34
CA GLY A 23 2.27 -10.71 1.42
C GLY A 23 1.20 -11.19 2.38
N GLU A 24 1.05 -10.52 3.52
CA GLU A 24 0.03 -10.89 4.49
C GLU A 24 -1.37 -10.68 3.94
N ILE A 25 -1.59 -9.61 3.21
CA ILE A 25 -2.89 -9.34 2.61
C ILE A 25 -3.22 -10.39 1.55
N VAL A 26 -2.25 -10.71 0.70
CA VAL A 26 -2.44 -11.70 -0.36
C VAL A 26 -2.76 -13.07 0.25
N GLU A 27 -2.02 -13.45 1.26
CA GLU A 27 -2.23 -14.74 1.90
C GLU A 27 -3.60 -14.80 2.56
N THR A 28 -4.00 -13.74 3.23
CA THR A 28 -5.30 -13.67 3.89
C THR A 28 -6.43 -13.80 2.87
N ALA A 29 -6.31 -13.08 1.75
CA ALA A 29 -7.34 -13.15 0.71
C ALA A 29 -7.42 -14.52 0.08
N LYS A 30 -6.28 -15.14 -0.20
CA LYS A 30 -6.27 -16.49 -0.78
C LYS A 30 -6.87 -17.51 0.16
N ARG A 31 -6.63 -17.35 1.44
CA ARG A 31 -7.17 -18.27 2.44
C ARG A 31 -8.68 -18.25 2.46
N THR A 32 -9.29 -17.13 2.13
CA THR A 32 -10.74 -17.01 2.11
C THR A 32 -11.36 -17.38 0.76
N GLY A 33 -10.55 -17.82 -0.19
CA GLY A 33 -11.05 -18.29 -1.47
C GLY A 33 -11.14 -17.24 -2.56
N ALA A 34 -10.74 -16.01 -2.30
CA ALA A 34 -10.78 -14.97 -3.32
C ALA A 34 -9.62 -15.12 -4.29
N LYS A 35 -9.79 -14.56 -5.48
CA LYS A 35 -8.73 -14.52 -6.48
C LYS A 35 -7.95 -13.25 -6.29
N VAL A 36 -6.64 -13.36 -6.27
CA VAL A 36 -5.76 -12.24 -5.98
C VAL A 36 -4.82 -12.01 -7.13
N VAL A 37 -4.70 -10.77 -7.56
CA VAL A 37 -3.74 -10.34 -8.56
C VAL A 37 -2.76 -9.39 -7.90
N GLY A 38 -1.49 -9.64 -8.05
CA GLY A 38 -0.46 -8.84 -7.43
C GLY A 38 0.17 -9.56 -6.27
N PRO A 39 0.99 -8.88 -5.49
CA PRO A 39 1.14 -7.41 -5.47
C PRO A 39 1.86 -6.88 -6.69
N ILE A 40 1.39 -5.76 -7.21
CA ILE A 40 1.97 -5.12 -8.37
C ILE A 40 2.74 -3.90 -7.89
N PRO A 41 4.05 -3.84 -8.16
CA PRO A 41 4.80 -2.66 -7.76
C PRO A 41 4.43 -1.48 -8.66
N LEU A 42 4.12 -0.36 -8.04
CA LEU A 42 3.88 0.87 -8.75
C LEU A 42 5.15 1.69 -8.72
N PRO A 43 5.28 2.70 -9.59
CA PRO A 43 6.49 3.52 -9.58
C PRO A 43 6.76 4.12 -8.22
N THR A 44 8.01 4.05 -7.80
CA THR A 44 8.44 4.63 -6.54
C THR A 44 8.56 6.13 -6.71
N ARG A 45 7.96 6.85 -5.79
CA ARG A 45 8.05 8.30 -5.83
C ARG A 45 9.23 8.73 -4.98
N ILE A 46 10.06 9.59 -5.54
CA ILE A 46 11.24 10.08 -4.85
C ILE A 46 11.10 11.57 -4.67
N ASN A 47 11.18 12.01 -3.42
CA ASN A 47 11.19 13.43 -3.10
C ASN A 47 12.54 13.75 -2.53
N LYS A 48 13.17 14.80 -3.07
CA LYS A 48 14.47 15.23 -2.60
C LYS A 48 14.34 16.60 -1.96
N PHE A 49 14.97 16.73 -0.81
CA PHE A 49 14.94 17.97 -0.08
C PHE A 49 16.35 18.42 0.21
N THR A 50 16.56 19.71 0.16
CA THR A 50 17.83 20.30 0.60
C THR A 50 17.53 21.11 1.84
N VAL A 51 18.24 20.82 2.92
CA VAL A 51 18.04 21.52 4.17
C VAL A 51 19.27 22.30 4.49
N LEU A 52 19.08 23.59 4.83
CA LEU A 52 20.16 24.42 5.29
C LEU A 52 20.09 24.44 6.80
N ARG A 53 21.18 24.05 7.44
CA ARG A 53 21.18 23.92 8.88
C ARG A 53 21.47 25.20 9.61
N SER A 54 22.06 26.14 8.94
CA SER A 54 22.46 27.39 9.58
C SER A 54 22.41 28.49 8.57
N PRO A 55 22.07 29.70 8.97
CA PRO A 55 22.14 30.84 8.05
C PRO A 55 23.55 31.22 7.66
N HIS A 56 24.54 30.78 8.40
CA HIS A 56 25.94 31.05 8.06
C HIS A 56 26.57 29.85 7.40
N VAL A 57 25.87 29.24 6.57
CA VAL A 57 26.24 28.01 6.06
C VAL A 57 27.26 28.09 5.01
N ASP A 58 28.30 27.33 5.12
CA ASP A 58 29.05 27.00 3.95
C ASP A 58 28.40 25.78 3.31
N LYS A 59 28.91 25.35 2.20
CA LYS A 59 28.28 24.29 1.44
C LYS A 59 28.17 22.97 2.19
N LYS A 60 29.01 22.75 3.16
CA LYS A 60 29.00 21.50 3.91
C LYS A 60 27.83 21.40 4.86
N SER A 61 27.18 22.49 5.15
CA SER A 61 26.04 22.46 6.03
C SER A 61 24.74 22.16 5.29
N ARG A 62 24.81 22.02 3.98
CA ARG A 62 23.62 21.63 3.24
C ARG A 62 23.52 20.11 3.24
N GLU A 63 22.35 19.65 3.52
CA GLU A 63 22.10 18.23 3.43
C GLU A 63 20.93 18.00 2.49
N GLN A 64 21.09 17.04 1.62
CA GLN A 64 20.01 16.61 0.77
C GLN A 64 19.41 15.36 1.34
N PHE A 65 18.10 15.39 1.50
CA PHE A 65 17.38 14.23 1.97
C PHE A 65 16.54 13.68 0.83
N GLU A 66 16.49 12.37 0.74
CA GLU A 66 15.71 11.73 -0.28
C GLU A 66 14.73 10.82 0.42
N ILE A 67 13.47 11.05 0.17
CA ILE A 67 12.41 10.20 0.73
C ILE A 67 11.81 9.43 -0.43
N ARG A 68 11.86 8.10 -0.32
CA ARG A 68 11.29 7.22 -1.33
C ARG A 68 10.02 6.63 -0.80
N THR A 69 8.94 6.84 -1.53
CA THR A 69 7.66 6.26 -1.19
C THR A 69 7.42 5.09 -2.13
N HIS A 70 7.43 3.91 -1.55
CA HIS A 70 7.17 2.68 -2.31
C HIS A 70 5.68 2.40 -2.30
N LYS A 71 5.17 1.88 -3.39
CA LYS A 71 3.76 1.61 -3.54
C LYS A 71 3.53 0.21 -4.08
N ARG A 72 2.47 -0.42 -3.61
CA ARG A 72 2.06 -1.72 -4.11
C ARG A 72 0.56 -1.71 -4.33
N LEU A 73 0.13 -2.43 -5.35
CA LEU A 73 -1.28 -2.53 -5.68
C LEU A 73 -1.70 -3.99 -5.63
N ILE A 74 -2.79 -4.27 -4.96
CA ILE A 74 -3.35 -5.62 -4.89
C ILE A 74 -4.79 -5.54 -5.30
N ASP A 75 -5.19 -6.37 -6.27
CA ASP A 75 -6.59 -6.49 -6.65
C ASP A 75 -7.10 -7.84 -6.19
N ILE A 76 -8.23 -7.83 -5.52
CA ILE A 76 -8.88 -9.03 -5.05
C ILE A 76 -10.21 -9.16 -5.79
N PHE A 77 -10.36 -10.24 -6.55
CA PHE A 77 -11.57 -10.47 -7.32
C PHE A 77 -12.47 -11.49 -6.63
N GLU A 78 -13.74 -11.29 -6.80
CA GLU A 78 -14.75 -12.19 -6.23
C GLU A 78 -14.58 -12.35 -4.72
N PRO A 79 -14.48 -11.22 -3.99
CA PRO A 79 -14.32 -11.33 -2.55
C PRO A 79 -15.60 -11.87 -1.91
N THR A 80 -15.43 -12.65 -0.87
CA THR A 80 -16.56 -13.15 -0.09
C THR A 80 -16.68 -12.28 1.15
N PRO A 81 -17.80 -12.38 1.88
CA PRO A 81 -17.88 -11.67 3.16
C PRO A 81 -16.77 -12.08 4.11
N GLN A 82 -16.30 -13.31 4.02
CA GLN A 82 -15.17 -13.76 4.82
C GLN A 82 -13.90 -13.04 4.45
N THR A 83 -13.70 -12.75 3.15
CA THR A 83 -12.54 -12.01 2.69
C THR A 83 -12.51 -10.62 3.29
N VAL A 84 -13.64 -9.92 3.24
CA VAL A 84 -13.73 -8.57 3.78
C VAL A 84 -13.49 -8.58 5.28
N ASP A 85 -14.10 -9.52 5.98
CA ASP A 85 -13.96 -9.62 7.43
C ASP A 85 -12.52 -9.91 7.82
N ALA A 86 -11.87 -10.83 7.11
CA ALA A 86 -10.48 -11.18 7.40
C ALA A 86 -9.55 -10.00 7.17
N LEU A 87 -9.79 -9.23 6.10
CA LEU A 87 -8.96 -8.06 5.82
C LEU A 87 -9.14 -6.98 6.88
N MET A 88 -10.35 -6.82 7.39
CA MET A 88 -10.60 -5.82 8.42
C MET A 88 -9.97 -6.19 9.74
N LYS A 89 -9.78 -7.48 9.98
CA LYS A 89 -9.15 -7.94 11.21
C LYS A 89 -7.64 -8.03 11.10
N LEU A 90 -7.10 -7.82 9.91
CA LEU A 90 -5.68 -7.95 9.70
C LEU A 90 -4.95 -6.79 10.35
N ASP A 91 -3.96 -7.11 11.14
CA ASP A 91 -3.19 -6.11 11.85
C ASP A 91 -1.91 -5.86 11.08
N LEU A 92 -1.81 -4.71 10.47
CA LEU A 92 -0.63 -4.35 9.70
C LEU A 92 0.29 -3.46 10.51
N PRO A 93 1.59 -3.52 10.25
CA PRO A 93 2.53 -2.72 11.03
C PRO A 93 2.34 -1.23 10.80
N ALA A 94 2.70 -0.46 11.81
CA ALA A 94 2.71 0.98 11.67
C ALA A 94 3.73 1.37 10.59
N GLY A 95 3.47 2.45 9.90
CA GLY A 95 4.35 2.89 8.82
C GLY A 95 3.88 2.46 7.44
N VAL A 96 2.86 1.62 7.37
CA VAL A 96 2.26 1.25 6.10
C VAL A 96 0.90 1.92 6.01
N ASP A 97 0.73 2.73 4.98
CA ASP A 97 -0.54 3.40 4.72
C ASP A 97 -1.36 2.53 3.77
N VAL A 98 -2.59 2.26 4.13
CA VAL A 98 -3.45 1.35 3.38
C VAL A 98 -4.68 2.10 2.90
N GLU A 99 -4.97 2.01 1.61
CA GLU A 99 -6.16 2.59 1.03
C GLU A 99 -6.93 1.47 0.36
N ILE A 100 -8.19 1.30 0.71
CA ILE A 100 -9.02 0.22 0.19
C ILE A 100 -10.19 0.81 -0.55
N LYS A 101 -10.40 0.37 -1.78
CA LYS A 101 -11.55 0.76 -2.57
C LYS A 101 -12.26 -0.48 -3.07
N ALA A 102 -13.58 -0.46 -2.97
CA ALA A 102 -14.39 -1.56 -3.49
C ALA A 102 -15.05 -1.12 -4.78
N PHE A 103 -14.99 -1.96 -5.78
CA PHE A 103 -15.60 -1.72 -7.07
C PHE A 103 -16.55 -2.84 -7.40
N GLY A 104 -17.43 -2.61 -8.33
CA GLY A 104 -18.27 -3.64 -8.86
C GLY A 104 -19.72 -3.35 -8.65
N LYS A 105 -20.48 -4.42 -8.52
CA LYS A 105 -21.88 -4.28 -8.44
C LYS A 105 -22.28 -3.49 -7.22
N GLU A 106 -23.08 -2.50 -7.47
CA GLU A 106 -23.47 -1.67 -6.43
C GLU A 106 -24.62 -2.22 -5.70
N HIS A 107 -24.66 -2.12 -4.46
CA HIS A 107 -25.72 -2.57 -3.81
C HIS A 107 -26.50 -1.54 -3.38
N THR A 108 -26.88 -0.90 -3.61
CA THR A 108 -27.69 0.00 -3.26
C THR A 108 -28.34 -0.23 -2.19
N LYS A 109 -28.32 -0.19 -1.80
CA LYS A 109 -28.90 -0.22 -1.00
C LYS A 109 -29.55 -0.28 -0.78
#